data_ed99610f409bc78bd479b474cad9187c
#
_entry.id   ed99610f409bc78bd479b474cad9187c
#
_cell.length_a   1.000
_cell.length_b   1.000
_cell.length_c   1.000
_cell.angle_alpha   90.00
_cell.angle_beta   90.00
_cell.angle_gamma   90.00
#
_symmetry.space_group_name_H-M   'P 1'
#
loop_
_entity.id
_entity.type
_entity.pdbx_description
1 polymer ?
#
loop_
_entity_poly.entity_id
_entity_poly.type
_entity_poly.pdbx_seq_one_letter_code
_entity_poly.pdbx_strand_id
1 'polypeptide(L)'
;MSTKEQVSDRASQTPENPAFRATYGYLRAAVVVLVVMLAAAVLLDTVLIGGLRGSISAYYYGSSQTIFVGALAGIGIAMLAYQGNTESEDHLLDFSGTMAFFVATIPTPSDPKVSPDLISTGVRAVILAFVLAVFANWYLTKRFPFPKEPLARVGAVAVGLWLVAYGVLVLVNSTLLFKIGHPLAAIPMFVAIVVVAAINAFNTKGSIFSGWYIGVAAAIPLGLLAVAFMVWRGSSRGVLWAEVVVIAAFAVFWIVQTVELTTQPARTSGPTAPSIAR
;
A
#
# COMPACT_ATOMS: atom_id res chain seq x y z
N MET A 1 -38.47 22.04 23.88
CA MET A 1 -37.39 21.45 23.08
C MET A 1 -36.85 22.56 22.18
N SER A 2 -35.62 22.99 22.44
CA SER A 2 -35.04 24.19 21.80
C SER A 2 -34.61 23.90 20.37
N THR A 3 -34.81 24.84 19.45
CA THR A 3 -34.36 24.78 18.04
C THR A 3 -32.86 24.47 17.91
N LYS A 4 -32.03 24.75 18.94
CA LYS A 4 -30.63 24.41 19.01
C LYS A 4 -30.36 22.92 19.21
N GLU A 5 -31.21 22.19 19.94
CA GLU A 5 -31.12 20.74 20.09
C GLU A 5 -31.46 20.00 18.80
N GLN A 6 -32.48 20.48 18.06
CA GLN A 6 -32.83 19.90 16.76
C GLN A 6 -31.78 20.14 15.67
N VAL A 7 -31.04 21.24 15.73
CA VAL A 7 -29.93 21.53 14.79
C VAL A 7 -28.70 20.68 15.14
N SER A 8 -28.42 20.46 16.45
CA SER A 8 -27.33 19.57 16.90
C SER A 8 -27.59 18.11 16.52
N ASP A 9 -28.82 17.62 16.68
CA ASP A 9 -29.20 16.25 16.29
C ASP A 9 -29.18 16.04 14.77
N ARG A 10 -29.48 17.06 13.97
CA ARG A 10 -29.36 16.99 12.50
C ARG A 10 -27.90 17.02 12.03
N ALA A 11 -27.01 17.70 12.73
CA ALA A 11 -25.56 17.72 12.40
C ALA A 11 -24.88 16.40 12.71
N SER A 12 -25.35 15.62 13.71
CA SER A 12 -24.86 14.29 14.05
C SER A 12 -25.38 13.17 13.14
N GLN A 13 -26.36 13.46 12.28
CA GLN A 13 -26.97 12.54 11.31
C GLN A 13 -26.71 12.94 9.86
N THR A 14 -25.53 13.49 9.55
CA THR A 14 -25.15 13.64 8.13
C THR A 14 -25.01 12.21 7.58
N PRO A 15 -25.93 11.73 6.73
CA PRO A 15 -25.75 10.42 6.09
C PRO A 15 -24.44 10.49 5.32
N GLU A 16 -23.50 9.58 5.57
CA GLU A 16 -22.32 9.44 4.72
C GLU A 16 -22.80 9.43 3.27
N ASN A 17 -22.31 10.38 2.49
CA ASN A 17 -22.74 10.54 1.11
C ASN A 17 -22.54 9.20 0.37
N PRO A 18 -23.58 8.57 -0.20
CA PRO A 18 -23.50 7.28 -0.86
C PRO A 18 -22.40 7.24 -1.94
N ALA A 19 -22.11 8.38 -2.57
CA ALA A 19 -21.05 8.51 -3.57
C ALA A 19 -19.66 8.29 -2.96
N PHE A 20 -19.39 8.76 -1.74
CA PHE A 20 -18.10 8.49 -1.07
C PHE A 20 -17.93 7.00 -0.76
N ARG A 21 -18.96 6.36 -0.22
CA ARG A 21 -18.91 4.91 0.06
C ARG A 21 -18.66 4.10 -1.21
N ALA A 22 -19.31 4.46 -2.32
CA ALA A 22 -19.10 3.81 -3.61
C ALA A 22 -17.67 4.04 -4.11
N THR A 23 -17.11 5.25 -4.01
CA THR A 23 -15.76 5.59 -4.43
C THR A 23 -14.72 4.75 -3.67
N TYR A 24 -14.83 4.64 -2.35
CA TYR A 24 -13.92 3.78 -1.56
C TYR A 24 -14.09 2.30 -1.89
N GLY A 25 -15.30 1.84 -2.17
CA GLY A 25 -15.55 0.48 -2.68
C GLY A 25 -14.82 0.23 -4.00
N TYR A 26 -14.90 1.16 -4.95
CA TYR A 26 -14.20 1.06 -6.23
C TYR A 26 -12.68 1.09 -6.07
N LEU A 27 -12.12 1.91 -5.18
CA LEU A 27 -10.68 1.94 -4.93
C LEU A 27 -10.17 0.59 -4.41
N ARG A 28 -10.86 -0.03 -3.44
CA ARG A 28 -10.51 -1.36 -2.94
C ARG A 28 -10.62 -2.44 -4.02
N ALA A 29 -11.70 -2.42 -4.79
CA ALA A 29 -11.89 -3.34 -5.90
C ALA A 29 -10.80 -3.15 -6.97
N ALA A 30 -10.41 -1.91 -7.27
CA ALA A 30 -9.36 -1.58 -8.22
C ALA A 30 -8.01 -2.20 -7.80
N VAL A 31 -7.65 -2.17 -6.50
CA VAL A 31 -6.42 -2.84 -6.03
C VAL A 31 -6.45 -4.33 -6.33
N VAL A 32 -7.57 -5.01 -6.06
CA VAL A 32 -7.71 -6.46 -6.36
C VAL A 32 -7.58 -6.70 -7.87
N VAL A 33 -8.25 -5.90 -8.70
CA VAL A 33 -8.18 -6.00 -10.17
C VAL A 33 -6.75 -5.80 -10.66
N LEU A 34 -6.01 -4.83 -10.10
CA LEU A 34 -4.62 -4.57 -10.46
C LEU A 34 -3.68 -5.72 -10.08
N VAL A 35 -3.91 -6.37 -8.92
CA VAL A 35 -3.15 -7.58 -8.54
C VAL A 35 -3.47 -8.74 -9.48
N VAL A 36 -4.74 -8.94 -9.84
CA VAL A 36 -5.14 -9.97 -10.81
C VAL A 36 -4.54 -9.69 -12.19
N MET A 37 -4.53 -8.42 -12.63
CA MET A 37 -3.90 -8.01 -13.89
C MET A 37 -2.40 -8.29 -13.88
N LEU A 38 -1.71 -8.01 -12.77
CA LEU A 38 -0.29 -8.35 -12.61
C LEU A 38 -0.06 -9.86 -12.68
N ALA A 39 -0.86 -10.65 -11.96
CA ALA A 39 -0.77 -12.10 -11.97
C ALA A 39 -1.03 -12.69 -13.38
N ALA A 40 -2.02 -12.15 -14.09
CA ALA A 40 -2.32 -12.54 -15.47
C ALA A 40 -1.16 -12.20 -16.43
N ALA A 41 -0.54 -11.03 -16.29
CA ALA A 41 0.62 -10.63 -17.10
C ALA A 41 1.82 -11.56 -16.86
N VAL A 42 2.10 -11.91 -15.60
CA VAL A 42 3.16 -12.86 -15.23
C VAL A 42 2.87 -14.25 -15.82
N LEU A 43 1.62 -14.73 -15.73
CA LEU A 43 1.22 -16.03 -16.29
C LEU A 43 1.35 -16.04 -17.82
N LEU A 44 0.86 -14.99 -18.51
CA LEU A 44 0.93 -14.89 -19.97
C LEU A 44 2.38 -14.78 -20.47
N ASP A 45 3.23 -13.97 -19.82
CA ASP A 45 4.67 -13.91 -20.15
C ASP A 45 5.31 -15.30 -20.01
N THR A 46 5.00 -16.02 -18.94
CA THR A 46 5.52 -17.36 -18.68
C THR A 46 5.07 -18.38 -19.74
N VAL A 47 3.80 -18.35 -20.13
CA VAL A 47 3.22 -19.33 -21.07
C VAL A 47 3.57 -19.03 -22.52
N LEU A 48 3.52 -17.74 -22.94
CA LEU A 48 3.66 -17.36 -24.34
C LEU A 48 5.12 -17.12 -24.75
N ILE A 49 5.97 -16.65 -23.84
CA ILE A 49 7.38 -16.30 -24.16
C ILE A 49 8.34 -17.40 -23.68
N GLY A 50 7.91 -18.18 -22.70
CA GLY A 50 8.60 -19.38 -22.23
C GLY A 50 9.49 -19.16 -21.01
N GLY A 51 9.18 -19.93 -19.95
CA GLY A 51 10.01 -20.08 -18.76
C GLY A 51 9.62 -19.18 -17.59
N LEU A 52 9.61 -19.77 -16.42
CA LEU A 52 9.44 -19.08 -15.14
C LEU A 52 10.67 -18.23 -14.83
N ARG A 53 10.49 -16.94 -14.55
CA ARG A 53 11.54 -16.07 -14.03
C ARG A 53 11.79 -16.35 -12.55
N GLY A 54 12.91 -15.88 -12.01
CA GLY A 54 13.34 -16.16 -10.65
C GLY A 54 12.55 -15.39 -9.57
N SER A 55 11.81 -14.34 -9.93
CA SER A 55 10.98 -13.53 -9.03
C SER A 55 9.88 -12.84 -9.82
N ILE A 56 8.81 -12.39 -9.13
CA ILE A 56 7.77 -11.54 -9.75
C ILE A 56 8.38 -10.23 -10.27
N SER A 57 9.27 -9.62 -9.51
CA SER A 57 9.97 -8.40 -9.92
C SER A 57 10.85 -8.58 -11.18
N ALA A 58 11.32 -9.80 -11.47
CA ALA A 58 12.09 -10.08 -12.68
C ALA A 58 11.26 -9.98 -13.99
N TYR A 59 9.94 -10.01 -13.88
CA TYR A 59 9.03 -9.77 -15.02
C TYR A 59 9.05 -8.31 -15.51
N TYR A 60 9.63 -7.40 -14.72
CA TYR A 60 9.96 -6.06 -15.17
C TYR A 60 10.84 -6.05 -16.45
N TYR A 61 11.67 -7.05 -16.66
CA TYR A 61 12.56 -7.14 -17.83
C TYR A 61 11.92 -7.88 -19.03
N GLY A 62 10.64 -8.19 -18.96
CA GLY A 62 9.90 -8.92 -19.98
C GLY A 62 8.87 -8.08 -20.73
N SER A 63 8.05 -8.75 -21.54
CA SER A 63 6.90 -8.17 -22.25
C SER A 63 5.84 -7.63 -21.28
N SER A 64 5.82 -8.09 -20.05
CA SER A 64 4.89 -7.67 -18.99
C SER A 64 5.32 -6.40 -18.24
N GLN A 65 6.45 -5.75 -18.61
CA GLN A 65 6.99 -4.56 -17.94
C GLN A 65 5.93 -3.46 -17.75
N THR A 66 5.24 -3.08 -18.81
CA THR A 66 4.24 -2.01 -18.77
C THR A 66 3.11 -2.32 -17.79
N ILE A 67 2.65 -3.58 -17.78
CA ILE A 67 1.61 -4.03 -16.86
C ILE A 67 2.14 -4.09 -15.42
N PHE A 68 3.35 -4.57 -15.22
CA PHE A 68 4.01 -4.62 -13.91
C PHE A 68 4.09 -3.22 -13.29
N VAL A 69 4.68 -2.26 -14.02
CA VAL A 69 4.83 -0.87 -13.54
C VAL A 69 3.47 -0.20 -13.36
N GLY A 70 2.56 -0.37 -14.34
CA GLY A 70 1.22 0.23 -14.29
C GLY A 70 0.38 -0.31 -13.13
N ALA A 71 0.41 -1.61 -12.88
CA ALA A 71 -0.32 -2.23 -11.78
C ALA A 71 0.19 -1.74 -10.42
N LEU A 72 1.50 -1.73 -10.20
CA LEU A 72 2.09 -1.27 -8.94
C LEU A 72 1.87 0.23 -8.71
N ALA A 73 2.01 1.06 -9.75
CA ALA A 73 1.71 2.49 -9.66
C ALA A 73 0.22 2.72 -9.35
N GLY A 74 -0.68 1.99 -10.02
CA GLY A 74 -2.12 2.04 -9.78
C GLY A 74 -2.49 1.61 -8.35
N ILE A 75 -1.88 0.53 -7.83
CA ILE A 75 -2.01 0.10 -6.43
C ILE A 75 -1.53 1.21 -5.50
N GLY A 76 -0.38 1.82 -5.79
CA GLY A 76 0.14 2.95 -5.01
C GLY A 76 -0.83 4.12 -4.95
N ILE A 77 -1.38 4.55 -6.11
CA ILE A 77 -2.39 5.62 -6.17
C ILE A 77 -3.64 5.24 -5.38
N ALA A 78 -4.12 4.01 -5.52
CA ALA A 78 -5.32 3.57 -4.83
C ALA A 78 -5.13 3.58 -3.30
N MET A 79 -3.95 3.17 -2.80
CA MET A 79 -3.63 3.22 -1.36
C MET A 79 -3.49 4.66 -0.85
N LEU A 80 -2.89 5.57 -1.62
CA LEU A 80 -2.78 7.00 -1.29
C LEU A 80 -4.13 7.75 -1.32
N ALA A 81 -5.06 7.30 -2.15
CA ALA A 81 -6.39 7.90 -2.26
C ALA A 81 -7.41 7.28 -1.28
N TYR A 82 -7.11 6.11 -0.75
CA TYR A 82 -7.97 5.41 0.19
C TYR A 82 -7.80 5.97 1.59
N GLN A 83 -8.92 6.27 2.26
CA GLN A 83 -8.92 6.60 3.68
C GLN A 83 -9.25 5.36 4.49
N GLY A 84 -8.39 5.02 5.44
CA GLY A 84 -8.58 3.91 6.37
C GLY A 84 -9.66 4.18 7.41
N ASN A 85 -9.97 3.16 8.20
CA ASN A 85 -10.96 3.28 9.29
C ASN A 85 -10.39 3.98 10.53
N THR A 86 -9.08 4.13 10.59
CA THR A 86 -8.35 4.81 11.67
C THR A 86 -7.23 5.66 11.08
N GLU A 87 -6.82 6.70 11.79
CA GLU A 87 -5.70 7.57 11.42
C GLU A 87 -4.40 6.78 11.21
N SER A 88 -4.14 5.79 12.06
CA SER A 88 -2.96 4.92 11.92
C SER A 88 -3.00 4.11 10.63
N GLU A 89 -4.18 3.63 10.24
CA GLU A 89 -4.38 2.89 8.99
C GLU A 89 -4.11 3.78 7.78
N ASP A 90 -4.63 5.02 7.78
CA ASP A 90 -4.39 6.01 6.74
C ASP A 90 -2.89 6.19 6.47
N HIS A 91 -2.13 6.53 7.51
CA HIS A 91 -0.70 6.83 7.35
C HIS A 91 0.13 5.61 6.94
N LEU A 92 -0.24 4.41 7.39
CA LEU A 92 0.42 3.17 6.97
C LEU A 92 0.12 2.84 5.51
N LEU A 93 -1.10 3.10 5.04
CA LEU A 93 -1.47 2.94 3.64
C LEU A 93 -0.82 3.98 2.75
N ASP A 94 -0.75 5.24 3.17
CA ASP A 94 -0.01 6.31 2.50
C ASP A 94 1.47 5.96 2.34
N PHE A 95 2.08 5.47 3.41
CA PHE A 95 3.46 5.01 3.38
C PHE A 95 3.63 3.82 2.41
N SER A 96 2.76 2.82 2.50
CA SER A 96 2.77 1.65 1.60
C SER A 96 2.57 2.05 0.15
N GLY A 97 1.63 2.96 -0.12
CA GLY A 97 1.38 3.51 -1.45
C GLY A 97 2.60 4.22 -2.03
N THR A 98 3.29 5.02 -1.21
CA THR A 98 4.55 5.67 -1.59
C THR A 98 5.63 4.64 -1.93
N MET A 99 5.78 3.60 -1.12
CA MET A 99 6.75 2.53 -1.37
C MET A 99 6.43 1.72 -2.63
N ALA A 100 5.16 1.53 -2.97
CA ALA A 100 4.74 0.84 -4.19
C ALA A 100 5.30 1.49 -5.46
N PHE A 101 5.43 2.83 -5.51
CA PHE A 101 6.06 3.53 -6.63
C PHE A 101 7.56 3.21 -6.75
N PHE A 102 8.26 3.08 -5.62
CA PHE A 102 9.67 2.67 -5.65
C PHE A 102 9.82 1.22 -6.06
N VAL A 103 8.94 0.32 -5.60
CA VAL A 103 8.90 -1.09 -6.06
C VAL A 103 8.63 -1.18 -7.57
N ALA A 104 7.72 -0.33 -8.09
CA ALA A 104 7.41 -0.27 -9.51
C ALA A 104 8.59 0.20 -10.36
N THR A 105 9.42 1.09 -9.82
CA THR A 105 10.49 1.78 -10.56
C THR A 105 11.84 1.07 -10.43
N ILE A 106 12.06 0.36 -9.31
CA ILE A 106 13.34 -0.31 -9.01
C ILE A 106 13.10 -1.82 -9.01
N PRO A 107 13.34 -2.52 -10.14
CA PRO A 107 13.23 -3.98 -10.18
C PRO A 107 14.40 -4.63 -9.43
N THR A 108 14.26 -5.91 -9.08
CA THR A 108 15.41 -6.72 -8.60
C THR A 108 16.46 -6.86 -9.72
N PRO A 109 17.76 -6.77 -9.42
CA PRO A 109 18.82 -6.86 -10.42
C PRO A 109 18.89 -8.29 -11.00
N SER A 110 18.20 -8.50 -12.12
CA SER A 110 18.12 -9.81 -12.79
C SER A 110 18.67 -9.80 -14.22
N ASP A 111 18.80 -8.62 -14.84
CA ASP A 111 19.33 -8.48 -16.19
C ASP A 111 20.54 -7.53 -16.21
N PRO A 112 21.73 -8.02 -16.61
CA PRO A 112 22.96 -7.22 -16.67
C PRO A 112 22.93 -6.11 -17.73
N LYS A 113 21.95 -6.13 -18.66
CA LYS A 113 21.83 -5.12 -19.73
C LYS A 113 21.17 -3.83 -19.24
N VAL A 114 20.49 -3.85 -18.08
CA VAL A 114 19.85 -2.67 -17.53
C VAL A 114 20.87 -1.87 -16.72
N SER A 115 21.11 -0.63 -17.16
CA SER A 115 22.06 0.24 -16.48
C SER A 115 21.44 0.83 -15.20
N PRO A 116 22.22 0.99 -14.12
CA PRO A 116 21.78 1.69 -12.91
C PRO A 116 21.29 3.13 -13.17
N ASP A 117 21.82 3.79 -14.20
CA ASP A 117 21.46 5.16 -14.57
C ASP A 117 20.03 5.28 -15.10
N LEU A 118 19.56 4.27 -15.85
CA LEU A 118 18.17 4.23 -16.31
C LEU A 118 17.20 4.17 -15.12
N ILE A 119 17.48 3.29 -14.16
CA ILE A 119 16.68 3.16 -12.94
C ILE A 119 16.75 4.44 -12.12
N SER A 120 17.92 5.05 -11.98
CA SER A 120 18.09 6.29 -11.20
C SER A 120 17.26 7.45 -11.78
N THR A 121 17.07 7.51 -13.09
CA THR A 121 16.21 8.51 -13.73
C THR A 121 14.73 8.34 -13.32
N GLY A 122 14.21 7.12 -13.34
CA GLY A 122 12.86 6.82 -12.86
C GLY A 122 12.66 7.18 -11.38
N VAL A 123 13.63 6.81 -10.54
CA VAL A 123 13.59 7.14 -9.10
C VAL A 123 13.63 8.66 -8.86
N ARG A 124 14.44 9.41 -9.60
CA ARG A 124 14.43 10.90 -9.53
C ARG A 124 13.07 11.47 -9.88
N ALA A 125 12.40 10.93 -10.91
CA ALA A 125 11.06 11.38 -11.30
C ALA A 125 10.03 11.09 -10.19
N VAL A 126 10.08 9.91 -9.57
CA VAL A 126 9.22 9.55 -8.43
C VAL A 126 9.47 10.51 -7.25
N ILE A 127 10.73 10.73 -6.87
CA ILE A 127 11.08 11.65 -5.78
C ILE A 127 10.55 13.07 -6.08
N LEU A 128 10.78 13.58 -7.29
CA LEU A 128 10.29 14.90 -7.71
C LEU A 128 8.76 15.00 -7.60
N ALA A 129 8.04 13.98 -8.06
CA ALA A 129 6.58 13.94 -7.98
C ALA A 129 6.09 13.99 -6.52
N PHE A 130 6.70 13.22 -5.61
CA PHE A 130 6.35 13.26 -4.19
C PHE A 130 6.73 14.58 -3.50
N VAL A 131 7.88 15.18 -3.85
CA VAL A 131 8.26 16.52 -3.35
C VAL A 131 7.24 17.56 -3.79
N LEU A 132 6.81 17.51 -5.05
CA LEU A 132 5.76 18.41 -5.55
C LEU A 132 4.41 18.14 -4.86
N ALA A 133 4.05 16.88 -4.61
CA ALA A 133 2.84 16.52 -3.88
C ALA A 133 2.87 17.03 -2.43
N VAL A 134 4.00 16.91 -1.73
CA VAL A 134 4.18 17.47 -0.38
C VAL A 134 4.05 18.99 -0.39
N PHE A 135 4.67 19.67 -1.38
CA PHE A 135 4.55 21.10 -1.52
C PHE A 135 3.12 21.56 -1.83
N ALA A 136 2.43 20.85 -2.75
CA ALA A 136 1.03 21.10 -3.06
C ALA A 136 0.13 20.91 -1.83
N ASN A 137 0.31 19.83 -1.09
CA ASN A 137 -0.41 19.57 0.14
C ASN A 137 -0.17 20.66 1.20
N TRP A 138 1.09 21.08 1.39
CA TRP A 138 1.42 22.19 2.29
C TRP A 138 0.76 23.51 1.86
N TYR A 139 0.73 23.84 0.56
CA TYR A 139 0.05 25.01 0.03
C TYR A 139 -1.46 24.96 0.27
N LEU A 140 -2.08 23.80 -0.03
CA LEU A 140 -3.52 23.58 0.14
C LEU A 140 -3.93 23.66 1.61
N THR A 141 -3.15 23.06 2.53
CA THR A 141 -3.45 23.12 3.97
C THR A 141 -3.29 24.51 4.56
N LYS A 142 -2.43 25.37 3.97
CA LYS A 142 -2.40 26.80 4.35
C LYS A 142 -3.61 27.57 3.85
N ARG A 143 -4.12 27.22 2.67
CA ARG A 143 -5.28 27.90 2.06
C ARG A 143 -6.59 27.40 2.64
N PHE A 144 -6.65 26.12 2.97
CA PHE A 144 -7.82 25.42 3.52
C PHE A 144 -7.36 24.67 4.78
N PRO A 145 -7.45 25.27 5.98
CA PRO A 145 -6.95 24.63 7.19
C PRO A 145 -7.82 23.40 7.53
N PHE A 146 -7.24 22.22 7.37
CA PHE A 146 -7.79 20.98 7.89
C PHE A 146 -7.32 20.75 9.33
N PRO A 147 -8.08 20.01 10.16
CA PRO A 147 -7.63 19.58 11.48
C PRO A 147 -6.27 18.87 11.36
N LYS A 148 -5.32 19.28 12.18
CA LYS A 148 -3.97 18.67 12.17
C LYS A 148 -3.95 17.56 13.22
N GLU A 149 -4.01 16.34 12.75
CA GLU A 149 -3.86 15.16 13.58
C GLU A 149 -2.37 14.95 13.94
N PRO A 150 -2.04 14.62 15.20
CA PRO A 150 -0.64 14.46 15.60
C PRO A 150 0.07 13.31 14.87
N LEU A 151 -0.63 12.25 14.55
CA LEU A 151 -0.10 11.08 13.86
C LEU A 151 0.21 11.36 12.38
N ALA A 152 -0.50 12.30 11.74
CA ALA A 152 -0.21 12.77 10.37
C ALA A 152 1.23 13.28 10.23
N ARG A 153 1.79 13.88 11.27
CA ARG A 153 3.18 14.33 11.28
C ARG A 153 4.16 13.15 11.26
N VAL A 154 3.85 12.09 12.00
CA VAL A 154 4.71 10.88 12.05
C VAL A 154 4.74 10.21 10.69
N GLY A 155 3.59 10.04 10.02
CA GLY A 155 3.49 9.50 8.67
C GLY A 155 4.27 10.35 7.66
N ALA A 156 4.06 11.67 7.67
CA ALA A 156 4.78 12.58 6.78
C ALA A 156 6.30 12.56 7.01
N VAL A 157 6.76 12.47 8.27
CA VAL A 157 8.19 12.34 8.59
C VAL A 157 8.74 11.01 8.09
N ALA A 158 8.02 9.91 8.26
CA ALA A 158 8.43 8.61 7.75
C ALA A 158 8.61 8.62 6.23
N VAL A 159 7.61 9.11 5.49
CA VAL A 159 7.70 9.29 4.03
C VAL A 159 8.88 10.20 3.67
N GLY A 160 9.03 11.33 4.35
CA GLY A 160 10.13 12.28 4.11
C GLY A 160 11.51 11.65 4.30
N LEU A 161 11.72 10.87 5.36
CA LEU A 161 12.98 10.15 5.61
C LEU A 161 13.30 9.15 4.50
N TRP A 162 12.30 8.41 4.01
CA TRP A 162 12.47 7.48 2.89
C TRP A 162 12.79 8.21 1.58
N LEU A 163 12.12 9.31 1.28
CA LEU A 163 12.43 10.14 0.10
C LEU A 163 13.86 10.66 0.16
N VAL A 164 14.33 11.11 1.33
CA VAL A 164 15.72 11.54 1.54
C VAL A 164 16.68 10.37 1.35
N ALA A 165 16.39 9.19 1.92
CA ALA A 165 17.23 8.00 1.78
C ALA A 165 17.41 7.59 0.30
N TYR A 166 16.30 7.53 -0.47
CA TYR A 166 16.37 7.27 -1.91
C TYR A 166 17.06 8.38 -2.68
N GLY A 167 16.85 9.65 -2.31
CA GLY A 167 17.53 10.79 -2.90
C GLY A 167 19.04 10.70 -2.71
N VAL A 168 19.50 10.39 -1.51
CA VAL A 168 20.92 10.17 -1.21
C VAL A 168 21.48 9.01 -2.03
N LEU A 169 20.79 7.86 -2.07
CA LEU A 169 21.23 6.71 -2.85
C LEU A 169 21.34 7.01 -4.35
N VAL A 170 20.38 7.75 -4.91
CA VAL A 170 20.39 8.19 -6.32
C VAL A 170 21.59 9.08 -6.62
N LEU A 171 21.93 10.00 -5.71
CA LEU A 171 22.99 11.00 -5.93
C LEU A 171 24.39 10.44 -5.64
N VAL A 172 24.52 9.56 -4.64
CA VAL A 172 25.82 9.09 -4.16
C VAL A 172 26.23 7.78 -4.80
N ASN A 173 25.27 6.85 -5.00
CA ASN A 173 25.60 5.51 -5.48
C ASN A 173 24.42 4.82 -6.19
N SER A 174 24.25 5.08 -7.48
CA SER A 174 23.20 4.47 -8.31
C SER A 174 23.33 2.94 -8.41
N THR A 175 24.55 2.40 -8.32
CA THR A 175 24.78 0.95 -8.29
C THR A 175 24.25 0.30 -7.02
N LEU A 176 24.45 0.95 -5.86
CA LEU A 176 23.89 0.46 -4.60
C LEU A 176 22.36 0.58 -4.62
N LEU A 177 21.83 1.71 -5.10
CA LEU A 177 20.38 1.88 -5.30
C LEU A 177 19.79 0.72 -6.12
N PHE A 178 20.41 0.37 -7.24
CA PHE A 178 19.95 -0.73 -8.08
C PHE A 178 19.98 -2.08 -7.36
N LYS A 179 21.01 -2.32 -6.50
CA LYS A 179 21.16 -3.58 -5.77
C LYS A 179 20.15 -3.75 -4.63
N ILE A 180 19.90 -2.72 -3.84
CA ILE A 180 19.12 -2.83 -2.61
C ILE A 180 17.80 -2.05 -2.63
N GLY A 181 17.58 -1.18 -3.62
CA GLY A 181 16.43 -0.27 -3.65
C GLY A 181 15.09 -1.02 -3.67
N HIS A 182 14.99 -2.13 -4.42
CA HIS A 182 13.76 -2.92 -4.44
C HIS A 182 13.39 -3.50 -3.05
N PRO A 183 14.23 -4.29 -2.38
CA PRO A 183 13.89 -4.79 -1.06
C PRO A 183 13.75 -3.67 -0.02
N LEU A 184 14.49 -2.57 -0.17
CA LEU A 184 14.38 -1.39 0.69
C LEU A 184 12.99 -0.73 0.60
N ALA A 185 12.27 -0.86 -0.52
CA ALA A 185 10.89 -0.41 -0.66
C ALA A 185 9.88 -1.51 -0.31
N ALA A 186 10.08 -2.72 -0.84
CA ALA A 186 9.10 -3.80 -0.74
C ALA A 186 8.92 -4.29 0.71
N ILE A 187 10.00 -4.44 1.47
CA ILE A 187 9.92 -4.93 2.85
C ILE A 187 9.10 -3.97 3.73
N PRO A 188 9.42 -2.68 3.85
CA PRO A 188 8.65 -1.78 4.70
C PRO A 188 7.21 -1.55 4.17
N MET A 189 6.99 -1.62 2.86
CA MET A 189 5.64 -1.62 2.29
C MET A 189 4.79 -2.75 2.88
N PHE A 190 5.28 -3.98 2.82
CA PHE A 190 4.54 -5.13 3.34
C PHE A 190 4.48 -5.16 4.87
N VAL A 191 5.51 -4.67 5.58
CA VAL A 191 5.45 -4.51 7.04
C VAL A 191 4.32 -3.55 7.44
N ALA A 192 4.16 -2.44 6.74
CA ALA A 192 3.05 -1.52 7.01
C ALA A 192 1.68 -2.19 6.75
N ILE A 193 1.53 -2.98 5.69
CA ILE A 193 0.29 -3.76 5.43
C ILE A 193 0.03 -4.79 6.53
N VAL A 194 1.08 -5.44 7.07
CA VAL A 194 0.94 -6.36 8.21
C VAL A 194 0.40 -5.63 9.44
N VAL A 195 0.91 -4.42 9.72
CA VAL A 195 0.42 -3.61 10.84
C VAL A 195 -1.04 -3.20 10.62
N VAL A 196 -1.40 -2.78 9.39
CA VAL A 196 -2.80 -2.49 9.04
C VAL A 196 -3.69 -3.72 9.24
N ALA A 197 -3.26 -4.89 8.77
CA ALA A 197 -4.01 -6.13 8.97
C ALA A 197 -4.17 -6.47 10.46
N ALA A 198 -3.13 -6.26 11.28
CA ALA A 198 -3.20 -6.46 12.72
C ALA A 198 -4.18 -5.47 13.39
N ILE A 199 -4.15 -4.19 13.03
CA ILE A 199 -5.12 -3.19 13.51
C ILE A 199 -6.55 -3.63 13.16
N ASN A 200 -6.79 -4.06 11.92
CA ASN A 200 -8.11 -4.52 11.49
C ASN A 200 -8.53 -5.81 12.22
N ALA A 201 -7.61 -6.75 12.47
CA ALA A 201 -7.88 -7.94 13.27
C ALA A 201 -8.36 -7.59 14.69
N PHE A 202 -7.71 -6.60 15.31
CA PHE A 202 -8.09 -6.10 16.64
C PHE A 202 -9.47 -5.42 16.62
N ASN A 203 -9.70 -4.55 15.64
CA ASN A 203 -10.93 -3.79 15.50
C ASN A 203 -12.14 -4.67 15.15
N THR A 204 -11.92 -5.86 14.55
CA THR A 204 -12.97 -6.83 14.19
C THR A 204 -13.07 -8.02 15.14
N LYS A 205 -12.46 -7.94 16.32
CA LYS A 205 -12.42 -9.02 17.30
C LYS A 205 -13.81 -9.59 17.57
N GLY A 206 -13.93 -10.92 17.49
CA GLY A 206 -15.21 -11.62 17.65
C GLY A 206 -15.99 -11.82 16.35
N SER A 207 -15.56 -11.25 15.22
CA SER A 207 -16.13 -11.51 13.89
C SER A 207 -15.27 -12.50 13.09
N ILE A 208 -15.86 -13.10 12.03
CA ILE A 208 -15.12 -13.95 11.10
C ILE A 208 -13.98 -13.21 10.41
N PHE A 209 -14.11 -11.89 10.23
CA PHE A 209 -13.09 -11.05 9.57
C PHE A 209 -11.80 -10.96 10.37
N SER A 210 -11.87 -11.00 11.71
CA SER A 210 -10.68 -11.03 12.58
C SER A 210 -9.76 -12.20 12.23
N GLY A 211 -10.32 -13.39 12.02
CA GLY A 211 -9.55 -14.58 11.63
C GLY A 211 -8.84 -14.42 10.29
N TRP A 212 -9.50 -13.81 9.30
CA TRP A 212 -8.91 -13.52 8.00
C TRP A 212 -7.76 -12.50 8.10
N TYR A 213 -7.93 -11.42 8.86
CA TYR A 213 -6.87 -10.43 9.07
C TYR A 213 -5.67 -11.02 9.82
N ILE A 214 -5.89 -11.88 10.83
CA ILE A 214 -4.81 -12.61 11.50
C ILE A 214 -4.07 -13.51 10.50
N GLY A 215 -4.81 -14.23 9.65
CA GLY A 215 -4.23 -15.07 8.59
C GLY A 215 -3.32 -14.28 7.65
N VAL A 216 -3.77 -13.10 7.18
CA VAL A 216 -2.97 -12.20 6.34
C VAL A 216 -1.76 -11.66 7.10
N ALA A 217 -1.95 -11.20 8.35
CA ALA A 217 -0.87 -10.67 9.20
C ALA A 217 0.21 -11.71 9.51
N ALA A 218 -0.12 -13.00 9.48
CA ALA A 218 0.84 -14.10 9.61
C ALA A 218 1.47 -14.50 8.26
N ALA A 219 0.67 -14.59 7.19
CA ALA A 219 1.11 -15.08 5.89
C ALA A 219 2.17 -14.17 5.24
N ILE A 220 2.02 -12.84 5.34
CA ILE A 220 2.98 -11.90 4.74
C ILE A 220 4.37 -12.03 5.38
N PRO A 221 4.56 -11.91 6.71
CA PRO A 221 5.90 -12.05 7.29
C PRO A 221 6.49 -13.45 7.11
N LEU A 222 5.69 -14.52 7.15
CA LEU A 222 6.16 -15.86 6.83
C LEU A 222 6.63 -15.96 5.37
N GLY A 223 5.91 -15.35 4.43
CA GLY A 223 6.32 -15.25 3.03
C GLY A 223 7.61 -14.45 2.86
N LEU A 224 7.77 -13.31 3.53
CA LEU A 224 9.00 -12.51 3.50
C LEU A 224 10.20 -13.28 4.09
N LEU A 225 10.00 -14.02 5.18
CA LEU A 225 11.03 -14.90 5.75
C LEU A 225 11.36 -16.04 4.77
N ALA A 226 10.37 -16.59 4.08
CA ALA A 226 10.60 -17.59 3.05
C ALA A 226 11.39 -17.02 1.86
N VAL A 227 11.09 -15.78 1.40
CA VAL A 227 11.91 -15.08 0.39
C VAL A 227 13.37 -14.98 0.87
N ALA A 228 13.59 -14.46 2.07
CA ALA A 228 14.94 -14.32 2.63
C ALA A 228 15.68 -15.66 2.71
N PHE A 229 15.01 -16.71 3.18
CA PHE A 229 15.57 -18.08 3.24
C PHE A 229 15.88 -18.63 1.84
N MET A 230 14.99 -18.43 0.85
CA MET A 230 15.22 -18.91 -0.51
C MET A 230 16.35 -18.16 -1.21
N VAL A 231 16.48 -16.85 -0.98
CA VAL A 231 17.63 -16.06 -1.44
C VAL A 231 18.92 -16.60 -0.83
N TRP A 232 18.94 -16.86 0.48
CA TRP A 232 20.09 -17.44 1.15
C TRP A 232 20.48 -18.82 0.60
N ARG A 233 19.49 -19.65 0.25
CA ARG A 233 19.69 -20.97 -0.39
C ARG A 233 20.07 -20.89 -1.87
N GLY A 234 20.07 -19.72 -2.48
CA GLY A 234 20.30 -19.54 -3.92
C GLY A 234 19.19 -20.11 -4.82
N SER A 235 17.97 -20.29 -4.29
CA SER A 235 16.84 -20.88 -5.01
C SER A 235 15.95 -19.80 -5.62
N SER A 236 16.18 -19.42 -6.87
CA SER A 236 15.34 -18.44 -7.56
C SER A 236 13.88 -18.87 -7.71
N ARG A 237 13.60 -20.14 -8.01
CA ARG A 237 12.21 -20.65 -8.08
C ARG A 237 11.50 -20.57 -6.72
N GLY A 238 12.22 -20.80 -5.62
CA GLY A 238 11.68 -20.64 -4.28
C GLY A 238 11.32 -19.21 -3.96
N VAL A 239 12.14 -18.23 -4.41
CA VAL A 239 11.85 -16.80 -4.27
C VAL A 239 10.54 -16.45 -4.98
N LEU A 240 10.37 -16.86 -6.24
CA LEU A 240 9.13 -16.61 -6.99
C LEU A 240 7.89 -17.08 -6.24
N TRP A 241 7.89 -18.32 -5.75
CA TRP A 241 6.72 -18.89 -5.05
C TRP A 241 6.46 -18.20 -3.70
N ALA A 242 7.50 -17.81 -2.99
CA ALA A 242 7.35 -17.06 -1.74
C ALA A 242 6.76 -15.66 -2.00
N GLU A 243 7.18 -14.96 -3.07
CA GLU A 243 6.59 -13.68 -3.49
C GLU A 243 5.12 -13.84 -3.92
N VAL A 244 4.77 -14.94 -4.62
CA VAL A 244 3.37 -15.25 -4.96
C VAL A 244 2.51 -15.35 -3.71
N VAL A 245 2.99 -16.00 -2.65
CA VAL A 245 2.26 -16.10 -1.37
C VAL A 245 2.05 -14.72 -0.74
N VAL A 246 3.07 -13.85 -0.72
CA VAL A 246 2.98 -12.49 -0.17
C VAL A 246 1.96 -11.65 -0.95
N ILE A 247 2.03 -11.69 -2.29
CA ILE A 247 1.11 -10.93 -3.16
C ILE A 247 -0.33 -11.48 -3.06
N ALA A 248 -0.50 -12.81 -2.97
CA ALA A 248 -1.81 -13.42 -2.76
C ALA A 248 -2.41 -13.01 -1.40
N ALA A 249 -1.61 -13.01 -0.33
CA ALA A 249 -2.05 -12.54 0.99
C ALA A 249 -2.45 -11.05 0.96
N PHE A 250 -1.73 -10.21 0.22
CA PHE A 250 -2.09 -8.81 -0.01
C PHE A 250 -3.43 -8.67 -0.76
N ALA A 251 -3.68 -9.49 -1.80
CA ALA A 251 -4.97 -9.50 -2.49
C ALA A 251 -6.10 -9.94 -1.55
N VAL A 252 -5.88 -10.97 -0.75
CA VAL A 252 -6.85 -11.45 0.26
C VAL A 252 -7.17 -10.35 1.27
N PHE A 253 -6.17 -9.58 1.74
CA PHE A 253 -6.40 -8.42 2.61
C PHE A 253 -7.44 -7.47 2.01
N TRP A 254 -7.26 -7.05 0.77
CA TRP A 254 -8.18 -6.11 0.10
C TRP A 254 -9.56 -6.70 -0.19
N ILE A 255 -9.64 -8.00 -0.51
CA ILE A 255 -10.92 -8.70 -0.66
C ILE A 255 -11.67 -8.71 0.66
N VAL A 256 -11.02 -9.12 1.75
CA VAL A 256 -11.62 -9.18 3.09
C VAL A 256 -12.11 -7.82 3.53
N GLN A 257 -11.29 -6.77 3.37
CA GLN A 257 -11.66 -5.40 3.72
C GLN A 257 -12.83 -4.89 2.86
N THR A 258 -12.88 -5.25 1.58
CA THR A 258 -13.99 -4.90 0.70
C THR A 258 -15.28 -5.58 1.15
N VAL A 259 -15.25 -6.88 1.43
CA VAL A 259 -16.43 -7.63 1.89
C VAL A 259 -16.89 -7.13 3.25
N GLU A 260 -15.98 -6.94 4.21
CA GLU A 260 -16.31 -6.43 5.54
C GLU A 260 -17.06 -5.09 5.46
N LEU A 261 -16.46 -4.11 4.78
CA LEU A 261 -17.00 -2.74 4.74
C LEU A 261 -18.24 -2.58 3.84
N THR A 262 -18.55 -3.58 3.02
CA THR A 262 -19.83 -3.63 2.28
C THR A 262 -20.93 -4.31 3.08
N THR A 263 -20.59 -5.21 4.00
CA THR A 263 -21.56 -6.00 4.76
C THR A 263 -21.85 -5.47 6.16
N GLN A 264 -20.92 -4.69 6.75
CA GLN A 264 -21.10 -4.09 8.06
C GLN A 264 -21.47 -2.61 7.95
N PRO A 265 -22.38 -2.09 8.82
CA PRO A 265 -22.63 -0.65 8.89
C PRO A 265 -21.33 0.07 9.30
N ALA A 266 -21.15 1.31 8.81
CA ALA A 266 -19.97 2.12 9.10
C ALA A 266 -19.67 2.08 10.61
N ARG A 267 -18.43 1.75 10.98
CA ARG A 267 -17.99 1.83 12.37
C ARG A 267 -17.94 3.31 12.73
N THR A 268 -18.88 3.74 13.56
CA THR A 268 -18.82 5.07 14.16
C THR A 268 -17.64 5.10 15.12
N SER A 269 -16.50 5.62 14.69
CA SER A 269 -15.39 6.01 15.56
C SER A 269 -15.76 7.34 16.25
N GLY A 270 -16.83 7.31 17.07
CA GLY A 270 -17.15 8.40 17.96
C GLY A 270 -16.84 7.98 19.40
N PRO A 271 -16.24 8.85 20.24
CA PRO A 271 -16.18 8.59 21.66
C PRO A 271 -17.62 8.46 22.15
N THR A 272 -17.95 7.32 22.77
CA THR A 272 -19.19 7.15 23.53
C THR A 272 -19.29 8.31 24.50
N ALA A 273 -20.22 9.23 24.25
CA ALA A 273 -20.54 10.27 25.21
C ALA A 273 -20.85 9.59 26.57
N PRO A 274 -20.26 10.04 27.67
CA PRO A 274 -20.56 9.46 28.97
C PRO A 274 -22.07 9.59 29.21
N SER A 275 -22.74 8.47 29.43
CA SER A 275 -24.13 8.45 29.86
C SER A 275 -24.22 9.22 31.18
N ILE A 276 -24.76 10.43 31.16
CA ILE A 276 -25.15 11.13 32.37
C ILE A 276 -26.36 10.37 32.90
N ALA A 277 -26.10 9.45 33.82
CA ALA A 277 -27.12 8.83 34.62
C ALA A 277 -27.84 9.95 35.42
N ARG A 278 -29.13 10.04 35.28
CA ARG A 278 -30.02 10.85 36.10
C ARG A 278 -30.29 10.11 37.40
#